data_93ed70db60bf21e9a7f3bb0933357c05
#
_entry.id   93ed70db60bf21e9a7f3bb0933357c05
#
_cell.length_a   1.000
_cell.length_b   1.000
_cell.length_c   1.000
_cell.angle_alpha   90.00
_cell.angle_beta   90.00
_cell.angle_gamma   90.00
#
_symmetry.space_group_name_H-M   'P 1'
#
loop_
_entity.id
_entity.type
_entity.pdbx_description
1 polymer ?
#
loop_
_entity_poly.entity_id
_entity_poly.type
_entity_poly.pdbx_seq_one_letter_code
_entity_poly.pdbx_strand_id
1 'polypeptide(L)'
;MAKFNYKTVTRKILADLYTPVGVYMRLRDIYPQSALMESSDYHGSENSRSFIGVHPLASIAVSHGEVIKTYPDGSVEKETLPAFGEGKGEQCKLAISKSINDFIKSFHVEGESKDFCGLYGFTTFNAVRYFENIPVKDTTMEKNDAPDIYYIMYKDIIVFDHFNNTMELIALQESEERRVKSEESYSSLPELDALLKAVNKANVKPYDFHPVGETFSTLTDEEHKENIRKCIQHCLRGDVFQIVVSRRFIQKYEGDDFKLYRALRSINPSPYLFYFDFGGFRIFGSSPETHNRIVGDKAFIDPIAGTTKRTGDMEQDRKAAEFLRNDPKENAEHVMLVD
;
A
#
# COMPACT_ATOMS: atom_id res chain seq x y z
N MET A 1 23.22 -17.59 1.26
CA MET A 1 22.76 -17.43 2.65
C MET A 1 22.26 -16.00 2.79
N ALA A 2 21.23 -15.78 3.58
CA ALA A 2 20.75 -14.41 3.85
C ALA A 2 21.85 -13.61 4.56
N LYS A 3 21.96 -12.31 4.24
CA LYS A 3 22.93 -11.40 4.84
C LYS A 3 22.46 -10.95 6.23
N PHE A 4 21.15 -10.78 6.41
CA PHE A 4 20.52 -10.29 7.61
C PHE A 4 19.54 -11.33 8.15
N ASN A 5 19.73 -11.73 9.40
CA ASN A 5 18.91 -12.75 10.04
C ASN A 5 18.18 -12.13 11.24
N TYR A 6 16.87 -12.31 11.28
CA TYR A 6 16.01 -11.77 12.32
C TYR A 6 15.11 -12.85 12.91
N LYS A 7 14.80 -12.66 14.19
CA LYS A 7 13.76 -13.40 14.89
C LYS A 7 12.67 -12.44 15.32
N THR A 8 11.43 -12.85 15.17
CA THR A 8 10.29 -12.08 15.69
C THR A 8 10.18 -12.26 17.19
N VAL A 9 9.88 -11.17 17.89
CA VAL A 9 9.39 -11.19 19.26
C VAL A 9 8.04 -10.53 19.27
N THR A 10 7.07 -11.19 19.90
CA THR A 10 5.68 -10.79 19.82
C THR A 10 5.06 -10.57 21.19
N ARG A 11 4.08 -9.65 21.25
CA ARG A 11 3.22 -9.46 22.43
C ARG A 11 1.79 -9.23 21.99
N LYS A 12 0.90 -10.14 22.34
CA LYS A 12 -0.52 -10.05 22.03
C LYS A 12 -1.30 -9.53 23.22
N ILE A 13 -2.18 -8.55 22.97
CA ILE A 13 -3.06 -7.94 23.98
C ILE A 13 -4.49 -7.78 23.42
N LEU A 14 -5.46 -7.52 24.27
CA LEU A 14 -6.81 -7.14 23.84
C LEU A 14 -6.79 -5.77 23.16
N ALA A 15 -7.59 -5.61 22.12
CA ALA A 15 -7.71 -4.38 21.35
C ALA A 15 -8.98 -3.58 21.63
N ASP A 16 -9.76 -3.95 22.66
CA ASP A 16 -11.05 -3.36 23.02
C ASP A 16 -10.99 -1.85 23.33
N LEU A 17 -9.83 -1.35 23.74
CA LEU A 17 -9.57 0.08 24.01
C LEU A 17 -8.76 0.78 22.89
N TYR A 18 -8.47 0.09 21.79
CA TYR A 18 -7.58 0.59 20.74
C TYR A 18 -8.26 0.55 19.38
N THR A 19 -8.02 1.60 18.61
CA THR A 19 -8.36 1.61 17.18
C THR A 19 -7.08 1.82 16.35
N PRO A 20 -6.97 1.28 15.15
CA PRO A 20 -5.77 1.49 14.30
C PRO A 20 -5.43 2.96 14.13
N VAL A 21 -6.41 3.83 13.81
CA VAL A 21 -6.24 5.28 13.71
C VAL A 21 -5.76 5.87 15.03
N GLY A 22 -6.38 5.49 16.16
CA GLY A 22 -6.03 6.02 17.49
C GLY A 22 -4.59 5.66 17.90
N VAL A 23 -4.15 4.44 17.60
CA VAL A 23 -2.79 3.99 17.86
C VAL A 23 -1.82 4.70 16.91
N TYR A 24 -2.12 4.77 15.61
CA TYR A 24 -1.27 5.47 14.65
C TYR A 24 -1.06 6.94 15.01
N MET A 25 -2.10 7.65 15.44
CA MET A 25 -2.00 9.05 15.90
C MET A 25 -1.08 9.23 17.11
N ARG A 26 -0.88 8.20 17.93
CA ARG A 26 0.07 8.25 19.07
C ARG A 26 1.51 7.97 18.64
N LEU A 27 1.69 7.26 17.53
CA LEU A 27 2.99 6.77 17.07
C LEU A 27 3.63 7.69 16.02
N ARG A 28 2.85 8.25 15.11
CA ARG A 28 3.34 8.96 13.92
C ARG A 28 4.25 10.16 14.20
N ASP A 29 4.04 10.86 15.33
CA ASP A 29 4.89 12.00 15.72
C ASP A 29 6.21 11.53 16.40
N ILE A 30 6.27 10.26 16.81
CA ILE A 30 7.44 9.64 17.43
C ILE A 30 8.24 8.90 16.37
N TYR A 31 7.56 8.25 15.44
CA TYR A 31 8.13 7.38 14.42
C TYR A 31 7.85 7.93 13.02
N PRO A 32 8.76 8.74 12.46
CA PRO A 32 8.64 9.20 11.08
C PRO A 32 8.79 8.01 10.10
N GLN A 33 8.31 8.20 8.89
CA GLN A 33 8.29 7.16 7.85
C GLN A 33 7.56 5.90 8.31
N SER A 34 6.32 6.08 8.72
CA SER A 34 5.42 5.04 9.20
C SER A 34 4.26 4.79 8.25
N ALA A 35 3.57 3.68 8.43
CA ALA A 35 2.43 3.32 7.60
C ALA A 35 1.25 2.87 8.45
N LEU A 36 0.04 3.18 7.98
CA LEU A 36 -1.22 2.64 8.46
C LEU A 36 -1.96 1.99 7.28
N MET A 37 -2.34 0.74 7.42
CA MET A 37 -3.19 0.01 6.47
C MET A 37 -4.37 -0.56 7.24
N GLU A 38 -5.58 -0.19 6.81
CA GLU A 38 -6.80 -0.61 7.50
C GLU A 38 -7.70 -1.41 6.56
N SER A 39 -8.41 -2.38 7.13
CA SER A 39 -9.58 -2.98 6.50
C SER A 39 -10.84 -2.39 7.14
N SER A 40 -11.81 -1.95 6.34
CA SER A 40 -13.12 -1.51 6.83
C SER A 40 -14.16 -2.62 6.80
N ASP A 41 -13.82 -3.79 6.28
CA ASP A 41 -14.72 -4.96 6.24
C ASP A 41 -14.73 -5.68 7.60
N TYR A 42 -15.32 -5.02 8.59
CA TYR A 42 -15.39 -5.53 9.97
C TYR A 42 -16.42 -6.66 10.18
N HIS A 43 -17.27 -6.93 9.19
CA HIS A 43 -18.42 -7.79 9.38
C HIS A 43 -18.29 -9.12 8.64
N GLY A 44 -17.65 -10.08 9.29
CA GLY A 44 -17.79 -11.49 8.95
C GLY A 44 -16.62 -12.19 8.31
N SER A 45 -15.46 -11.55 8.20
CA SER A 45 -14.25 -12.18 7.67
C SER A 45 -13.24 -12.45 8.78
N GLU A 46 -12.93 -13.72 9.03
CA GLU A 46 -11.87 -14.16 9.95
C GLU A 46 -10.48 -13.58 9.63
N ASN A 47 -10.34 -12.93 8.49
CA ASN A 47 -9.09 -12.35 7.99
C ASN A 47 -9.09 -10.81 7.94
N SER A 48 -10.06 -10.16 8.58
CA SER A 48 -10.08 -8.69 8.64
C SER A 48 -9.00 -8.17 9.58
N ARG A 49 -7.95 -7.56 9.03
CA ARG A 49 -6.79 -7.06 9.78
C ARG A 49 -6.42 -5.66 9.37
N SER A 50 -5.86 -4.91 10.34
CA SER A 50 -5.20 -3.63 10.08
C SER A 50 -3.75 -3.68 10.57
N PHE A 51 -2.89 -2.91 9.92
CA PHE A 51 -1.45 -2.95 10.15
C PHE A 51 -0.92 -1.54 10.38
N ILE A 52 0.02 -1.41 11.32
CA ILE A 52 0.84 -0.21 11.49
C ILE A 52 2.30 -0.64 11.41
N GLY A 53 3.07 -0.03 10.48
CA GLY A 53 4.52 -0.22 10.39
C GLY A 53 5.25 1.00 10.91
N VAL A 54 6.23 0.80 11.79
CA VAL A 54 7.10 1.85 12.32
C VAL A 54 8.56 1.39 12.33
N HIS A 55 9.52 2.30 12.46
CA HIS A 55 10.95 2.04 12.38
C HIS A 55 11.36 1.38 11.04
N PRO A 56 11.56 2.15 9.97
CA PRO A 56 12.12 1.62 8.73
C PRO A 56 13.44 0.90 8.97
N LEU A 57 13.51 -0.37 8.59
CA LEU A 57 14.69 -1.23 8.76
C LEU A 57 15.52 -1.29 7.49
N ALA A 58 14.83 -1.43 6.36
CA ALA A 58 15.42 -1.50 5.03
C ALA A 58 14.44 -0.99 4.00
N SER A 59 14.93 -0.59 2.83
CA SER A 59 14.06 -0.12 1.75
C SER A 59 14.65 -0.42 0.37
N ILE A 60 13.75 -0.55 -0.61
CA ILE A 60 14.10 -0.59 -2.03
C ILE A 60 13.25 0.44 -2.76
N ALA A 61 13.91 1.32 -3.52
CA ALA A 61 13.27 2.33 -4.36
C ALA A 61 13.76 2.20 -5.80
N VAL A 62 12.87 2.46 -6.76
CA VAL A 62 13.20 2.53 -8.18
C VAL A 62 12.71 3.86 -8.72
N SER A 63 13.61 4.63 -9.30
CA SER A 63 13.31 5.93 -9.88
C SER A 63 14.19 6.18 -11.09
N HIS A 64 13.59 6.57 -12.21
CA HIS A 64 14.31 6.88 -13.47
C HIS A 64 15.32 5.81 -13.91
N GLY A 65 14.99 4.54 -13.69
CA GLY A 65 15.88 3.42 -14.03
C GLY A 65 17.02 3.15 -13.06
N GLU A 66 17.10 3.88 -11.95
CA GLU A 66 18.02 3.59 -10.84
C GLU A 66 17.27 2.83 -9.74
N VAL A 67 17.84 1.72 -9.30
CA VAL A 67 17.40 0.97 -8.11
C VAL A 67 18.30 1.34 -6.96
N ILE A 68 17.70 1.77 -5.85
CA ILE A 68 18.42 2.12 -4.62
C ILE A 68 17.94 1.18 -3.52
N LYS A 69 18.85 0.43 -2.92
CA LYS A 69 18.60 -0.48 -1.80
C LYS A 69 19.30 0.04 -0.56
N THR A 70 18.57 0.22 0.52
CA THR A 70 19.12 0.62 1.82
C THR A 70 18.97 -0.54 2.79
N TYR A 71 20.03 -0.90 3.46
CA TYR A 71 20.10 -2.07 4.34
C TYR A 71 20.21 -1.67 5.82
N PRO A 72 19.93 -2.61 6.76
CA PRO A 72 19.95 -2.35 8.19
C PRO A 72 21.31 -1.89 8.75
N ASP A 73 22.39 -2.30 8.11
CA ASP A 73 23.77 -1.91 8.46
C ASP A 73 24.14 -0.49 7.97
N GLY A 74 23.16 0.24 7.38
CA GLY A 74 23.38 1.56 6.80
C GLY A 74 24.00 1.53 5.40
N SER A 75 24.34 0.36 4.87
CA SER A 75 24.86 0.25 3.50
C SER A 75 23.78 0.59 2.47
N VAL A 76 24.23 1.23 1.40
CA VAL A 76 23.37 1.60 0.27
C VAL A 76 23.95 1.02 -1.00
N GLU A 77 23.17 0.25 -1.71
CA GLU A 77 23.50 -0.28 -3.04
C GLU A 77 22.71 0.47 -4.10
N LYS A 78 23.39 0.82 -5.19
CA LYS A 78 22.79 1.45 -6.36
C LYS A 78 23.03 0.59 -7.59
N GLU A 79 22.00 0.39 -8.36
CA GLU A 79 22.01 -0.41 -9.57
C GLU A 79 21.27 0.34 -10.67
N THR A 80 21.87 0.47 -11.85
CA THR A 80 21.20 1.06 -13.00
C THR A 80 20.56 -0.05 -13.85
N LEU A 81 19.26 0.05 -14.05
CA LEU A 81 18.54 -0.85 -14.93
C LEU A 81 18.96 -0.66 -16.39
N PRO A 82 18.90 -1.68 -17.23
CA PRO A 82 19.11 -1.53 -18.68
C PRO A 82 18.24 -0.40 -19.24
N ALA A 83 18.79 0.38 -20.14
CA ALA A 83 18.09 1.52 -20.72
C ALA A 83 16.77 1.09 -21.39
N PHE A 84 15.72 1.90 -21.16
CA PHE A 84 14.44 1.72 -21.85
C PHE A 84 14.59 2.01 -23.33
N GLY A 85 13.89 1.26 -24.17
CA GLY A 85 13.85 1.50 -25.59
C GLY A 85 13.42 0.25 -26.36
N GLU A 86 13.16 0.40 -27.65
CA GLU A 86 12.72 -0.67 -28.53
C GLU A 86 13.59 -1.93 -28.38
N GLY A 87 12.95 -3.06 -28.05
CA GLY A 87 13.59 -4.36 -27.93
C GLY A 87 14.28 -4.69 -26.60
N LYS A 88 14.22 -3.83 -25.57
CA LYS A 88 14.90 -4.07 -24.27
C LYS A 88 13.97 -4.35 -23.09
N GLY A 89 12.66 -4.35 -23.26
CA GLY A 89 11.67 -4.53 -22.20
C GLY A 89 11.88 -5.81 -21.39
N GLU A 90 12.19 -6.92 -22.03
CA GLU A 90 12.42 -8.20 -21.35
C GLU A 90 13.70 -8.20 -20.49
N GLN A 91 14.76 -7.56 -20.94
CA GLN A 91 16.00 -7.44 -20.18
C GLN A 91 15.78 -6.57 -18.92
N CYS A 92 15.00 -5.50 -19.06
CA CYS A 92 14.64 -4.64 -17.93
C CYS A 92 13.76 -5.38 -16.92
N LYS A 93 12.74 -6.11 -17.38
CA LYS A 93 11.86 -6.95 -16.57
C LYS A 93 12.65 -7.99 -15.75
N LEU A 94 13.58 -8.69 -16.40
CA LEU A 94 14.45 -9.64 -15.70
C LEU A 94 15.35 -8.96 -14.67
N ALA A 95 15.91 -7.80 -15.00
CA ALA A 95 16.78 -7.04 -14.11
C ALA A 95 16.04 -6.55 -12.87
N ILE A 96 14.88 -5.92 -13.03
CA ILE A 96 14.09 -5.41 -11.89
C ILE A 96 13.57 -6.55 -11.01
N SER A 97 13.05 -7.62 -11.61
CA SER A 97 12.57 -8.79 -10.87
C SER A 97 13.70 -9.44 -10.08
N LYS A 98 14.88 -9.58 -10.69
CA LYS A 98 16.08 -10.10 -10.01
C LYS A 98 16.48 -9.18 -8.86
N SER A 99 16.55 -7.87 -9.08
CA SER A 99 16.97 -6.89 -8.07
C SER A 99 16.06 -6.91 -6.84
N ILE A 100 14.72 -6.96 -7.04
CA ILE A 100 13.75 -7.06 -5.94
C ILE A 100 13.89 -8.41 -5.22
N ASN A 101 13.99 -9.52 -5.96
CA ASN A 101 14.16 -10.85 -5.37
C ASN A 101 15.48 -10.99 -4.59
N ASP A 102 16.58 -10.45 -5.09
CA ASP A 102 17.87 -10.47 -4.41
C ASP A 102 17.81 -9.65 -3.12
N PHE A 103 17.12 -8.50 -3.15
CA PHE A 103 16.87 -7.71 -1.95
C PHE A 103 16.07 -8.49 -0.91
N ILE A 104 14.94 -9.12 -1.29
CA ILE A 104 14.13 -9.95 -0.39
C ILE A 104 14.95 -11.10 0.20
N LYS A 105 15.71 -11.81 -0.64
CA LYS A 105 16.57 -12.94 -0.22
C LYS A 105 17.73 -12.53 0.70
N SER A 106 18.04 -11.23 0.80
CA SER A 106 19.03 -10.73 1.76
C SER A 106 18.56 -10.87 3.20
N PHE A 107 17.27 -11.07 3.42
CA PHE A 107 16.67 -11.19 4.75
C PHE A 107 16.18 -12.61 5.00
N HIS A 108 16.40 -13.09 6.20
CA HIS A 108 15.78 -14.28 6.76
C HIS A 108 15.09 -13.92 8.06
N VAL A 109 13.81 -14.21 8.14
CA VAL A 109 12.99 -13.96 9.33
C VAL A 109 12.40 -15.26 9.82
N GLU A 110 12.57 -15.57 11.10
CA GLU A 110 11.98 -16.73 11.76
C GLU A 110 11.16 -16.33 12.98
N GLY A 111 10.35 -17.26 13.49
CA GLY A 111 9.52 -17.07 14.67
C GLY A 111 8.05 -16.95 14.38
N GLU A 112 7.28 -16.65 15.43
CA GLU A 112 5.84 -16.47 15.38
C GLU A 112 5.48 -15.18 14.64
N SER A 113 4.38 -15.17 13.88
CA SER A 113 3.90 -13.99 13.13
C SER A 113 4.89 -13.41 12.10
N LYS A 114 5.92 -14.17 11.72
CA LYS A 114 6.92 -13.76 10.69
C LYS A 114 6.28 -13.37 9.35
N ASP A 115 5.14 -13.94 9.02
CA ASP A 115 4.44 -13.70 7.75
C ASP A 115 3.91 -12.26 7.62
N PHE A 116 3.88 -11.51 8.72
CA PHE A 116 3.60 -10.07 8.72
C PHE A 116 4.87 -9.21 8.53
N CYS A 117 6.05 -9.81 8.57
CA CYS A 117 7.32 -9.11 8.42
C CYS A 117 7.78 -9.13 6.96
N GLY A 118 7.27 -8.19 6.18
CA GLY A 118 7.51 -8.10 4.75
C GLY A 118 7.79 -6.68 4.27
N LEU A 119 7.64 -6.48 2.99
CA LEU A 119 7.79 -5.19 2.32
C LEU A 119 6.42 -4.52 2.17
N TYR A 120 6.33 -3.27 2.60
CA TYR A 120 5.14 -2.43 2.54
C TYR A 120 5.43 -1.17 1.73
N GLY A 121 4.60 -0.86 0.76
CA GLY A 121 4.84 0.29 -0.10
C GLY A 121 3.94 0.31 -1.32
N PHE A 122 4.45 0.85 -2.42
CA PHE A 122 3.68 1.03 -3.64
C PHE A 122 4.50 0.81 -4.91
N THR A 123 3.78 0.53 -5.97
CA THR A 123 4.25 0.57 -7.35
C THR A 123 3.32 1.50 -8.13
N THR A 124 3.89 2.51 -8.80
CA THR A 124 3.11 3.44 -9.62
C THR A 124 2.67 2.81 -10.93
N PHE A 125 1.65 3.40 -11.58
CA PHE A 125 1.27 3.01 -12.93
C PHE A 125 2.45 3.12 -13.91
N ASN A 126 3.26 4.16 -13.81
CA ASN A 126 4.40 4.37 -14.70
C ASN A 126 5.51 3.31 -14.56
N ALA A 127 5.53 2.55 -13.48
CA ALA A 127 6.45 1.43 -13.32
C ALA A 127 6.22 0.31 -14.34
N VAL A 128 5.09 0.31 -15.05
CA VAL A 128 4.82 -0.61 -16.16
C VAL A 128 5.94 -0.61 -17.21
N ARG A 129 6.64 0.53 -17.38
CA ARG A 129 7.83 0.65 -18.25
C ARG A 129 8.97 -0.32 -17.91
N TYR A 130 9.02 -0.80 -16.66
CA TYR A 130 10.03 -1.78 -16.22
C TYR A 130 9.64 -3.22 -16.54
N PHE A 131 8.38 -3.46 -16.84
CA PHE A 131 7.79 -4.78 -17.04
C PHE A 131 7.34 -5.04 -18.47
N GLU A 132 6.95 -3.97 -19.20
CA GLU A 132 6.41 -4.06 -20.55
C GLU A 132 7.16 -3.13 -21.51
N ASN A 133 7.19 -3.52 -22.78
CA ASN A 133 7.83 -2.73 -23.85
C ASN A 133 6.86 -1.68 -24.40
N ILE A 134 6.45 -0.75 -23.56
CA ILE A 134 5.57 0.35 -23.94
C ILE A 134 6.25 1.70 -23.69
N PRO A 135 6.02 2.70 -24.56
CA PRO A 135 6.60 4.03 -24.39
C PRO A 135 5.83 4.79 -23.29
N VAL A 136 6.42 4.88 -22.12
CA VAL A 136 5.93 5.73 -21.03
C VAL A 136 6.81 6.97 -20.98
N LYS A 137 6.21 8.16 -21.04
CA LYS A 137 6.94 9.42 -20.89
C LYS A 137 7.59 9.49 -19.53
N ASP A 138 8.85 9.84 -19.50
CA ASP A 138 9.54 10.14 -18.26
C ASP A 138 9.13 11.54 -17.78
N THR A 139 8.67 11.63 -16.54
CA THR A 139 8.15 12.86 -15.94
C THR A 139 9.18 13.52 -15.01
N THR A 140 10.48 13.28 -15.23
CA THR A 140 11.61 13.81 -14.43
C THR A 140 11.57 15.31 -14.16
N MET A 141 10.84 16.06 -14.97
CA MET A 141 10.72 17.51 -14.86
C MET A 141 9.51 17.97 -14.03
N GLU A 142 8.69 17.05 -13.55
CA GLU A 142 7.54 17.38 -12.72
C GLU A 142 7.92 17.48 -11.25
N LYS A 143 7.30 18.42 -10.52
CA LYS A 143 7.55 18.68 -9.09
C LYS A 143 7.15 17.53 -8.17
N ASN A 144 6.44 16.52 -8.63
CA ASN A 144 6.05 15.34 -7.90
C ASN A 144 6.87 14.14 -8.39
N ASP A 145 8.11 14.09 -7.96
CA ASP A 145 9.07 13.06 -8.35
C ASP A 145 9.15 11.95 -7.30
N ALA A 146 8.00 11.34 -7.00
CA ALA A 146 7.97 10.13 -6.19
C ALA A 146 8.58 8.98 -6.99
N PRO A 147 9.30 8.04 -6.33
CA PRO A 147 9.81 6.85 -6.99
C PRO A 147 8.71 6.06 -7.72
N ASP A 148 9.06 5.37 -8.80
CA ASP A 148 8.12 4.49 -9.50
C ASP A 148 7.75 3.26 -8.66
N ILE A 149 8.69 2.80 -7.83
CA ILE A 149 8.52 1.71 -6.88
C ILE A 149 9.18 2.13 -5.58
N TYR A 150 8.48 1.96 -4.47
CA TYR A 150 9.08 2.19 -3.15
C TYR A 150 8.48 1.25 -2.12
N TYR A 151 9.31 0.38 -1.56
CA TYR A 151 8.94 -0.56 -0.50
C TYR A 151 9.86 -0.41 0.70
N ILE A 152 9.28 -0.49 1.89
CA ILE A 152 9.96 -0.42 3.18
C ILE A 152 9.70 -1.72 3.95
N MET A 153 10.74 -2.27 4.55
CA MET A 153 10.65 -3.28 5.60
C MET A 153 10.67 -2.56 6.95
N TYR A 154 9.63 -2.75 7.74
CA TYR A 154 9.56 -2.16 9.08
C TYR A 154 10.13 -3.10 10.13
N LYS A 155 10.86 -2.53 11.10
CA LYS A 155 11.37 -3.27 12.26
C LYS A 155 10.25 -3.69 13.21
N ASP A 156 9.28 -2.77 13.42
CA ASP A 156 8.17 -3.00 14.31
C ASP A 156 6.85 -2.92 13.54
N ILE A 157 6.01 -3.90 13.77
CA ILE A 157 4.69 -4.01 13.15
C ILE A 157 3.65 -4.23 14.24
N ILE A 158 2.53 -3.52 14.13
CA ILE A 158 1.36 -3.74 14.99
C ILE A 158 0.26 -4.28 14.10
N VAL A 159 -0.29 -5.43 14.46
CA VAL A 159 -1.38 -6.10 13.75
C VAL A 159 -2.64 -6.06 14.61
N PHE A 160 -3.71 -5.52 14.07
CA PHE A 160 -5.05 -5.61 14.64
C PHE A 160 -5.79 -6.76 13.99
N ASP A 161 -6.26 -7.70 14.77
CA ASP A 161 -7.21 -8.72 14.36
C ASP A 161 -8.60 -8.27 14.80
N HIS A 162 -9.39 -7.81 13.84
CA HIS A 162 -10.73 -7.25 14.12
C HIS A 162 -11.75 -8.31 14.51
N PHE A 163 -11.59 -9.53 14.02
CA PHE A 163 -12.48 -10.64 14.34
C PHE A 163 -12.30 -11.09 15.80
N ASN A 164 -11.05 -11.25 16.23
CA ASN A 164 -10.71 -11.68 17.59
C ASN A 164 -10.59 -10.52 18.58
N ASN A 165 -10.73 -9.28 18.12
CA ASN A 165 -10.54 -8.06 18.92
C ASN A 165 -9.21 -8.04 19.68
N THR A 166 -8.12 -8.38 18.97
CA THR A 166 -6.78 -8.43 19.55
C THR A 166 -5.81 -7.54 18.76
N MET A 167 -4.78 -7.08 19.45
CA MET A 167 -3.66 -6.34 18.87
C MET A 167 -2.36 -7.06 19.21
N GLU A 168 -1.54 -7.32 18.21
CA GLU A 168 -0.24 -7.96 18.35
C GLU A 168 0.86 -6.97 17.96
N LEU A 169 1.81 -6.76 18.87
CA LEU A 169 3.03 -6.01 18.63
C LEU A 169 4.12 -7.01 18.24
N ILE A 170 4.77 -6.78 17.11
CA ILE A 170 5.82 -7.64 16.54
C ILE A 170 7.07 -6.78 16.37
N ALA A 171 8.20 -7.22 16.89
CA ALA A 171 9.51 -6.58 16.71
C ALA A 171 10.50 -7.56 16.09
N LEU A 172 11.28 -7.11 15.13
CA LEU A 172 12.40 -7.84 14.54
C LEU A 172 13.65 -7.63 15.38
N GLN A 173 14.16 -8.71 15.95
CA GLN A 173 15.42 -8.75 16.67
C GLN A 173 16.47 -9.46 15.83
N GLU A 174 17.68 -8.91 15.75
CA GLU A 174 18.80 -9.54 15.06
C GLU A 174 19.15 -10.88 15.71
N SER A 175 19.25 -11.94 14.89
CA SER A 175 19.68 -13.26 15.36
C SER A 175 21.18 -13.28 15.43
N GLU A 176 21.76 -13.16 16.63
CA GLU A 176 23.18 -13.41 16.86
C GLU A 176 23.43 -14.93 16.78
N GLU A 177 24.18 -15.39 15.79
CA GLU A 177 24.61 -16.81 15.66
C GLU A 177 25.45 -17.33 16.84
N ARG A 178 25.81 -16.50 17.83
CA ARG A 178 26.74 -16.86 18.91
C ARG A 178 26.45 -16.22 20.28
N ARG A 179 25.25 -16.36 20.83
CA ARG A 179 25.07 -16.28 22.27
C ARG A 179 23.99 -17.24 22.73
N VAL A 180 24.43 -18.43 23.16
CA VAL A 180 23.68 -19.28 24.09
C VAL A 180 23.44 -18.47 25.35
N LYS A 181 22.33 -17.77 25.45
CA LYS A 181 21.81 -17.26 26.71
C LYS A 181 20.48 -17.98 26.97
N SER A 182 20.41 -18.52 28.18
CA SER A 182 19.33 -19.29 28.76
C SER A 182 17.92 -18.77 28.38
N GLU A 183 17.00 -19.70 28.22
CA GLU A 183 15.59 -19.51 27.82
C GLU A 183 14.74 -18.55 28.70
N GLU A 184 15.31 -17.99 29.76
CA GLU A 184 14.59 -17.15 30.74
C GLU A 184 14.52 -15.65 30.41
N SER A 185 15.05 -15.16 29.26
CA SER A 185 15.15 -13.72 28.99
C SER A 185 14.17 -13.16 27.95
N TYR A 186 13.13 -13.91 27.54
CA TYR A 186 12.23 -13.46 26.46
C TYR A 186 11.03 -12.61 26.92
N SER A 187 10.87 -12.31 28.20
CA SER A 187 9.66 -11.64 28.71
C SER A 187 9.70 -10.11 28.72
N SER A 188 10.85 -9.49 28.49
CA SER A 188 10.96 -8.02 28.45
C SER A 188 11.98 -7.55 27.42
N LEU A 189 11.53 -7.27 26.19
CA LEU A 189 12.34 -6.50 25.27
C LEU A 189 12.06 -5.01 25.51
N PRO A 190 13.10 -4.22 25.82
CA PRO A 190 12.95 -2.78 26.05
C PRO A 190 12.23 -2.06 24.89
N GLU A 191 12.41 -2.56 23.67
CA GLU A 191 11.79 -2.00 22.45
C GLU A 191 10.28 -2.23 22.40
N LEU A 192 9.78 -3.45 22.70
CA LEU A 192 8.34 -3.71 22.78
C LEU A 192 7.69 -2.97 23.96
N ASP A 193 8.40 -2.83 25.08
CA ASP A 193 7.90 -2.05 26.20
C ASP A 193 7.83 -0.55 25.88
N ALA A 194 8.81 -0.01 25.13
CA ALA A 194 8.78 1.37 24.64
C ALA A 194 7.64 1.59 23.64
N LEU A 195 7.44 0.65 22.71
CA LEU A 195 6.36 0.69 21.75
C LEU A 195 4.99 0.62 22.45
N LEU A 196 4.80 -0.29 23.39
CA LEU A 196 3.58 -0.41 24.18
C LEU A 196 3.32 0.85 25.00
N LYS A 197 4.37 1.43 25.60
CA LYS A 197 4.28 2.72 26.33
C LYS A 197 3.84 3.85 25.39
N ALA A 198 4.34 3.90 24.17
CA ALA A 198 3.94 4.89 23.17
C ALA A 198 2.48 4.69 22.74
N VAL A 199 2.07 3.44 22.51
CA VAL A 199 0.67 3.07 22.22
C VAL A 199 -0.27 3.48 23.35
N ASN A 200 0.16 3.35 24.61
CA ASN A 200 -0.64 3.70 25.80
C ASN A 200 -0.59 5.18 26.17
N LYS A 201 0.13 6.01 25.43
CA LYS A 201 0.22 7.44 25.71
C LYS A 201 -1.16 8.10 25.57
N ALA A 202 -1.59 8.79 26.63
CA ALA A 202 -2.95 9.33 26.74
C ALA A 202 -3.26 10.44 25.74
N ASN A 203 -2.26 11.25 25.37
CA ASN A 203 -2.47 12.47 24.58
C ASN A 203 -2.26 12.20 23.08
N VAL A 204 -3.36 12.23 22.33
CA VAL A 204 -3.36 12.37 20.86
C VAL A 204 -3.44 13.86 20.56
N LYS A 205 -2.47 14.41 19.84
CA LYS A 205 -2.52 15.79 19.37
C LYS A 205 -3.35 15.87 18.09
N PRO A 206 -4.53 16.52 18.10
CA PRO A 206 -5.20 16.85 16.86
C PRO A 206 -4.47 18.04 16.25
N TYR A 207 -4.12 17.95 15.00
CA TYR A 207 -3.60 19.05 14.20
C TYR A 207 -4.70 19.52 13.25
N ASP A 208 -4.65 20.81 12.90
CA ASP A 208 -5.61 21.37 11.94
C ASP A 208 -5.18 21.09 10.50
N PHE A 209 -6.14 21.19 9.60
CA PHE A 209 -5.94 21.07 8.15
C PHE A 209 -6.78 22.16 7.47
N HIS A 210 -6.16 22.91 6.58
CA HIS A 210 -6.81 23.97 5.81
C HIS A 210 -6.38 23.91 4.35
N PRO A 211 -7.31 23.82 3.38
CA PRO A 211 -6.99 24.08 1.97
C PRO A 211 -6.61 25.54 1.80
N VAL A 212 -5.60 25.83 0.98
CA VAL A 212 -5.09 27.19 0.73
C VAL A 212 -5.18 27.51 -0.75
N GLY A 213 -5.80 28.62 -1.09
CA GLY A 213 -5.99 29.07 -2.46
C GLY A 213 -7.01 28.23 -3.24
N GLU A 214 -6.90 28.31 -4.57
CA GLU A 214 -7.80 27.61 -5.48
C GLU A 214 -7.24 26.22 -5.88
N THR A 215 -8.14 25.31 -6.21
CA THR A 215 -7.79 24.01 -6.77
C THR A 215 -7.44 24.16 -8.25
N PHE A 216 -6.32 23.61 -8.65
CA PHE A 216 -5.88 23.55 -10.04
C PHE A 216 -6.13 22.18 -10.64
N SER A 217 -6.32 22.13 -11.95
CA SER A 217 -6.33 20.89 -12.71
C SER A 217 -5.29 20.95 -13.83
N THR A 218 -4.69 19.79 -14.15
CA THR A 218 -3.72 19.68 -15.25
C THR A 218 -4.36 19.82 -16.63
N LEU A 219 -5.68 19.66 -16.71
CA LEU A 219 -6.50 19.85 -17.91
C LEU A 219 -7.76 20.62 -17.55
N THR A 220 -8.24 21.45 -18.44
CA THR A 220 -9.57 22.04 -18.35
C THR A 220 -10.64 20.96 -18.54
N ASP A 221 -11.88 21.26 -18.18
CA ASP A 221 -13.01 20.34 -18.38
C ASP A 221 -13.22 20.03 -19.87
N GLU A 222 -13.06 21.02 -20.74
CA GLU A 222 -13.24 20.83 -22.19
C GLU A 222 -12.13 19.99 -22.82
N GLU A 223 -10.87 20.21 -22.43
CA GLU A 223 -9.75 19.37 -22.86
C GLU A 223 -9.92 17.93 -22.41
N HIS A 224 -10.37 17.71 -21.16
CA HIS A 224 -10.62 16.38 -20.65
C HIS A 224 -11.76 15.67 -21.39
N LYS A 225 -12.88 16.37 -21.64
CA LYS A 225 -14.00 15.84 -22.44
C LYS A 225 -13.57 15.51 -23.87
N GLU A 226 -12.71 16.34 -24.49
CA GLU A 226 -12.19 16.07 -25.84
C GLU A 226 -11.31 14.81 -25.85
N ASN A 227 -10.47 14.61 -24.82
CA ASN A 227 -9.69 13.39 -24.69
C ASN A 227 -10.59 12.16 -24.54
N ILE A 228 -11.70 12.25 -23.77
CA ILE A 228 -12.69 11.18 -23.65
C ILE A 228 -13.31 10.87 -25.01
N ARG A 229 -13.71 11.88 -25.80
CA ARG A 229 -14.30 11.67 -27.15
C ARG A 229 -13.32 10.92 -28.07
N LYS A 230 -12.03 11.28 -28.04
CA LYS A 230 -10.98 10.58 -28.82
C LYS A 230 -10.85 9.12 -28.35
N CYS A 231 -10.83 8.87 -27.06
CA CYS A 231 -10.71 7.53 -26.51
C CYS A 231 -11.93 6.66 -26.88
N ILE A 232 -13.15 7.21 -26.88
CA ILE A 232 -14.35 6.52 -27.36
C ILE A 232 -14.19 6.07 -28.83
N GLN A 233 -13.60 6.92 -29.69
CA GLN A 233 -13.34 6.54 -31.09
C GLN A 233 -12.36 5.38 -31.22
N HIS A 234 -11.35 5.29 -30.36
CA HIS A 234 -10.44 4.15 -30.31
C HIS A 234 -11.15 2.86 -29.89
N CYS A 235 -12.02 2.91 -28.88
CA CYS A 235 -12.84 1.76 -28.47
C CYS A 235 -13.78 1.31 -29.61
N LEU A 236 -14.47 2.26 -30.28
CA LEU A 236 -15.39 1.95 -31.37
C LEU A 236 -14.72 1.33 -32.60
N ARG A 237 -13.44 1.64 -32.84
CA ARG A 237 -12.63 1.03 -33.91
C ARG A 237 -12.08 -0.34 -33.56
N GLY A 238 -12.16 -0.73 -32.27
CA GLY A 238 -11.59 -1.98 -31.77
C GLY A 238 -10.08 -1.92 -31.52
N ASP A 239 -9.50 -0.71 -31.40
CA ASP A 239 -8.09 -0.56 -31.08
C ASP A 239 -7.80 -1.03 -29.66
N VAL A 240 -8.77 -0.89 -28.75
CA VAL A 240 -8.72 -1.27 -27.34
C VAL A 240 -10.11 -1.69 -26.85
N PHE A 241 -10.17 -2.46 -25.79
CA PHE A 241 -11.43 -2.82 -25.12
C PHE A 241 -11.87 -1.73 -24.13
N GLN A 242 -10.89 -1.17 -23.37
CA GLN A 242 -11.16 -0.17 -22.37
C GLN A 242 -10.01 0.85 -22.31
N ILE A 243 -10.33 2.11 -22.00
CA ILE A 243 -9.35 3.17 -21.73
C ILE A 243 -9.78 3.91 -20.47
N VAL A 244 -8.86 4.08 -19.54
CA VAL A 244 -9.04 4.94 -18.36
C VAL A 244 -8.40 6.29 -18.62
N VAL A 245 -9.21 7.34 -18.73
CA VAL A 245 -8.75 8.72 -18.96
C VAL A 245 -8.70 9.45 -17.62
N SER A 246 -7.53 9.99 -17.30
CA SER A 246 -7.32 10.68 -16.03
C SER A 246 -6.86 12.12 -16.19
N ARG A 247 -7.09 12.92 -15.15
CA ARG A 247 -6.48 14.22 -14.96
C ARG A 247 -6.12 14.40 -13.49
N ARG A 248 -5.18 15.28 -13.20
CA ARG A 248 -4.72 15.58 -11.83
C ARG A 248 -5.37 16.86 -11.34
N PHE A 249 -5.92 16.83 -10.12
CA PHE A 249 -6.27 18.00 -9.35
C PHE A 249 -5.19 18.30 -8.33
N ILE A 250 -4.88 19.58 -8.15
CA ILE A 250 -3.81 20.05 -7.27
C ILE A 250 -4.39 21.07 -6.32
N GLN A 251 -4.29 20.80 -5.03
CA GLN A 251 -4.73 21.69 -3.96
C GLN A 251 -3.58 21.94 -2.99
N LYS A 252 -3.23 23.21 -2.79
CA LYS A 252 -2.34 23.57 -1.70
C LYS A 252 -3.08 23.45 -0.37
N TYR A 253 -2.35 23.06 0.67
CA TYR A 253 -2.91 22.98 2.02
C TYR A 253 -1.85 23.36 3.06
N GLU A 254 -2.33 23.69 4.27
CA GLU A 254 -1.54 23.87 5.48
C GLU A 254 -2.07 22.93 6.55
N GLY A 255 -1.17 22.47 7.44
CA GLY A 255 -1.52 21.60 8.55
C GLY A 255 -1.36 20.12 8.23
N ASP A 256 -2.26 19.30 8.75
CA ASP A 256 -2.13 17.85 8.86
C ASP A 256 -2.94 17.09 7.80
N ASP A 257 -2.25 16.52 6.83
CA ASP A 257 -2.86 15.70 5.78
C ASP A 257 -3.46 14.37 6.29
N PHE A 258 -3.05 13.89 7.46
CA PHE A 258 -3.70 12.74 8.08
C PHE A 258 -5.18 13.06 8.47
N LYS A 259 -5.50 14.31 8.73
CA LYS A 259 -6.89 14.74 8.93
C LYS A 259 -7.71 14.59 7.64
N LEU A 260 -7.09 14.84 6.47
CA LEU A 260 -7.71 14.60 5.17
C LEU A 260 -7.93 13.09 4.92
N TYR A 261 -6.94 12.25 5.23
CA TYR A 261 -7.11 10.80 5.18
C TYR A 261 -8.30 10.33 6.05
N ARG A 262 -8.41 10.82 7.27
CA ARG A 262 -9.52 10.48 8.17
C ARG A 262 -10.89 10.92 7.61
N ALA A 263 -10.94 12.07 6.96
CA ALA A 263 -12.16 12.53 6.27
C ALA A 263 -12.49 11.63 5.09
N LEU A 264 -11.51 11.27 4.25
CA LEU A 264 -11.68 10.33 3.14
C LEU A 264 -12.22 8.97 3.64
N ARG A 265 -11.63 8.45 4.70
CA ARG A 265 -12.05 7.20 5.35
C ARG A 265 -13.53 7.22 5.78
N SER A 266 -14.03 8.36 6.24
CA SER A 266 -15.42 8.50 6.69
C SER A 266 -16.43 8.66 5.54
N ILE A 267 -15.99 9.22 4.41
CA ILE A 267 -16.84 9.48 3.24
C ILE A 267 -16.88 8.26 2.33
N ASN A 268 -15.75 7.60 2.17
CA ASN A 268 -15.59 6.45 1.28
C ASN A 268 -14.92 5.28 2.01
N PRO A 269 -15.64 4.60 2.93
CA PRO A 269 -15.11 3.41 3.58
C PRO A 269 -14.99 2.28 2.54
N SER A 270 -13.79 1.74 2.41
CA SER A 270 -13.48 0.66 1.45
C SER A 270 -12.66 -0.43 2.13
N PRO A 271 -12.63 -1.67 1.60
CA PRO A 271 -11.87 -2.76 2.19
C PRO A 271 -10.39 -2.46 2.39
N TYR A 272 -9.81 -1.61 1.54
CA TYR A 272 -8.39 -1.25 1.59
C TYR A 272 -8.23 0.25 1.79
N LEU A 273 -7.94 0.64 3.01
CA LEU A 273 -7.61 2.02 3.39
C LEU A 273 -6.14 2.08 3.76
N PHE A 274 -5.42 3.07 3.30
CA PHE A 274 -3.99 3.18 3.57
C PHE A 274 -3.53 4.63 3.71
N TYR A 275 -2.53 4.81 4.55
CA TYR A 275 -1.78 6.05 4.70
C TYR A 275 -0.32 5.68 4.92
N PHE A 276 0.55 6.10 4.00
CA PHE A 276 1.99 5.92 4.07
C PHE A 276 2.67 7.27 4.19
N ASP A 277 3.47 7.45 5.23
CA ASP A 277 4.42 8.55 5.35
C ASP A 277 5.81 8.05 4.93
N PHE A 278 6.32 8.55 3.81
CA PHE A 278 7.65 8.24 3.29
C PHE A 278 8.69 9.32 3.67
N GLY A 279 8.35 10.23 4.59
CA GLY A 279 9.19 11.34 5.02
C GLY A 279 9.05 12.57 4.13
N GLY A 280 9.53 12.51 2.88
CA GLY A 280 9.46 13.62 1.92
C GLY A 280 8.09 13.81 1.25
N PHE A 281 7.28 12.78 1.23
CA PHE A 281 5.93 12.77 0.65
C PHE A 281 5.05 11.74 1.33
N ARG A 282 3.74 11.81 1.08
CA ARG A 282 2.76 10.88 1.61
C ARG A 282 1.84 10.37 0.52
N ILE A 283 1.43 9.10 0.66
CA ILE A 283 0.43 8.49 -0.20
C ILE A 283 -0.67 7.92 0.67
N PHE A 284 -1.92 8.28 0.40
CA PHE A 284 -3.06 7.72 1.10
C PHE A 284 -4.25 7.58 0.16
N GLY A 285 -5.12 6.64 0.49
CA GLY A 285 -6.26 6.34 -0.35
C GLY A 285 -7.25 5.39 0.29
N SER A 286 -8.32 5.16 -0.46
CA SER A 286 -9.38 4.22 -0.18
C SER A 286 -9.67 3.45 -1.46
N SER A 287 -9.43 2.14 -1.46
CA SER A 287 -9.61 1.27 -2.63
C SER A 287 -10.63 0.15 -2.34
N PRO A 288 -11.59 -0.07 -3.24
CA PRO A 288 -12.51 -1.19 -3.11
C PRO A 288 -11.94 -2.51 -3.62
N GLU A 289 -10.88 -2.48 -4.42
CA GLU A 289 -10.45 -3.59 -5.26
C GLU A 289 -9.11 -4.19 -4.82
N THR A 290 -9.06 -5.52 -4.81
CA THR A 290 -7.82 -6.28 -4.67
C THR A 290 -7.13 -6.33 -6.02
N HIS A 291 -5.89 -5.82 -6.11
CA HIS A 291 -5.13 -5.94 -7.34
C HIS A 291 -4.74 -7.41 -7.60
N ASN A 292 -4.15 -8.04 -6.62
CA ASN A 292 -3.71 -9.43 -6.69
C ASN A 292 -3.44 -9.93 -5.26
N ARG A 293 -3.82 -11.17 -4.96
CA ARG A 293 -3.55 -11.83 -3.69
C ARG A 293 -2.97 -13.22 -3.94
N ILE A 294 -1.81 -13.50 -3.36
CA ILE A 294 -1.16 -14.81 -3.47
C ILE A 294 -1.20 -15.48 -2.09
N VAL A 295 -1.69 -16.72 -2.05
CA VAL A 295 -1.73 -17.55 -0.85
C VAL A 295 -1.20 -18.94 -1.22
N GLY A 296 -0.04 -19.29 -0.68
CA GLY A 296 0.67 -20.50 -1.07
C GLY A 296 1.05 -20.47 -2.54
N ASP A 297 0.53 -21.40 -3.32
CA ASP A 297 0.76 -21.54 -4.77
C ASP A 297 -0.38 -20.98 -5.64
N LYS A 298 -1.39 -20.35 -5.02
CA LYS A 298 -2.56 -19.80 -5.71
C LYS A 298 -2.56 -18.29 -5.75
N ALA A 299 -2.79 -17.73 -6.94
CA ALA A 299 -3.06 -16.33 -7.14
C ALA A 299 -4.58 -16.10 -7.27
N PHE A 300 -5.07 -15.03 -6.64
CA PHE A 300 -6.47 -14.62 -6.67
C PHE A 300 -6.56 -13.20 -7.22
N ILE A 301 -7.47 -13.01 -8.15
CA ILE A 301 -7.85 -11.73 -8.71
C ILE A 301 -9.37 -11.66 -8.63
N ASP A 302 -9.89 -10.58 -8.04
CA ASP A 302 -11.33 -10.38 -7.82
C ASP A 302 -11.76 -9.11 -8.59
N PRO A 303 -11.94 -9.18 -9.93
CA PRO A 303 -12.25 -8.01 -10.75
C PRO A 303 -13.63 -7.46 -10.43
N ILE A 304 -13.74 -6.14 -10.27
CA ILE A 304 -15.00 -5.42 -10.07
C ILE A 304 -15.34 -4.71 -11.38
N ALA A 305 -16.50 -5.03 -11.95
CA ALA A 305 -17.05 -4.39 -13.16
C ALA A 305 -18.21 -3.45 -12.78
N GLY A 306 -19.41 -3.78 -13.23
CA GLY A 306 -20.59 -2.97 -12.99
C GLY A 306 -20.97 -2.82 -11.52
N THR A 307 -21.46 -1.65 -11.17
CA THR A 307 -21.91 -1.35 -9.81
C THR A 307 -23.29 -0.71 -9.79
N THR A 308 -24.06 -0.95 -8.75
CA THR A 308 -25.33 -0.28 -8.49
C THR A 308 -25.43 0.15 -7.03
N LYS A 309 -26.25 1.19 -6.81
CA LYS A 309 -26.44 1.74 -5.46
C LYS A 309 -27.27 0.78 -4.61
N ARG A 310 -26.81 0.49 -3.41
CA ARG A 310 -27.63 -0.15 -2.38
C ARG A 310 -28.55 0.85 -1.71
N THR A 311 -29.80 0.47 -1.55
CA THR A 311 -30.83 1.33 -0.93
C THR A 311 -31.07 0.98 0.54
N GLY A 312 -30.67 -0.23 0.97
CA GLY A 312 -31.00 -0.80 2.27
C GLY A 312 -32.40 -1.46 2.31
N ASP A 313 -33.19 -1.32 1.25
CA ASP A 313 -34.42 -2.07 1.05
C ASP A 313 -34.11 -3.41 0.37
N MET A 314 -34.45 -4.52 1.00
CA MET A 314 -34.10 -5.85 0.54
C MET A 314 -34.64 -6.18 -0.85
N GLU A 315 -35.86 -5.73 -1.18
CA GLU A 315 -36.50 -6.04 -2.48
C GLU A 315 -35.88 -5.19 -3.60
N GLN A 316 -35.59 -3.92 -3.34
CA GLN A 316 -34.91 -3.06 -4.31
C GLN A 316 -33.44 -3.53 -4.54
N ASP A 317 -32.74 -3.89 -3.49
CA ASP A 317 -31.36 -4.41 -3.60
C ASP A 317 -31.33 -5.75 -4.34
N ARG A 318 -32.33 -6.63 -4.15
CA ARG A 318 -32.49 -7.86 -4.91
C ARG A 318 -32.69 -7.59 -6.41
N LYS A 319 -33.58 -6.65 -6.75
CA LYS A 319 -33.82 -6.25 -8.16
C LYS A 319 -32.58 -5.65 -8.79
N ALA A 320 -31.82 -4.84 -8.04
CA ALA A 320 -30.55 -4.27 -8.50
C ALA A 320 -29.51 -5.37 -8.77
N ALA A 321 -29.41 -6.38 -7.91
CA ALA A 321 -28.55 -7.54 -8.15
C ALA A 321 -28.95 -8.38 -9.36
N GLU A 322 -30.26 -8.59 -9.56
CA GLU A 322 -30.78 -9.27 -10.76
C GLU A 322 -30.48 -8.47 -12.03
N PHE A 323 -30.62 -7.14 -11.98
CA PHE A 323 -30.27 -6.27 -13.10
C PHE A 323 -28.79 -6.45 -13.48
N LEU A 324 -27.86 -6.32 -12.53
CA LEU A 324 -26.43 -6.49 -12.80
C LEU A 324 -26.10 -7.86 -13.40
N ARG A 325 -26.75 -8.92 -12.93
CA ARG A 325 -26.53 -10.29 -13.45
C ARG A 325 -27.01 -10.51 -14.87
N ASN A 326 -28.03 -9.76 -15.31
CA ASN A 326 -28.73 -9.99 -16.60
C ASN A 326 -28.45 -8.88 -17.61
N ASP A 327 -27.84 -7.76 -17.22
CA ASP A 327 -27.52 -6.68 -18.14
C ASP A 327 -26.38 -7.09 -19.09
N PRO A 328 -26.59 -7.07 -20.41
CA PRO A 328 -25.58 -7.53 -21.38
C PRO A 328 -24.30 -6.70 -21.37
N LYS A 329 -24.40 -5.40 -21.09
CA LYS A 329 -23.23 -4.50 -21.03
C LYS A 329 -22.36 -4.81 -19.82
N GLU A 330 -22.98 -4.88 -18.64
CA GLU A 330 -22.27 -5.17 -17.38
C GLU A 330 -21.63 -6.57 -17.43
N ASN A 331 -22.30 -7.56 -18.02
CA ASN A 331 -21.74 -8.89 -18.22
C ASN A 331 -20.56 -8.89 -19.21
N ALA A 332 -20.67 -8.15 -20.31
CA ALA A 332 -19.57 -8.05 -21.29
C ALA A 332 -18.33 -7.41 -20.69
N GLU A 333 -18.50 -6.38 -19.87
CA GLU A 333 -17.39 -5.74 -19.12
C GLU A 333 -16.76 -6.73 -18.13
N HIS A 334 -17.59 -7.45 -17.37
CA HIS A 334 -17.08 -8.44 -16.41
C HIS A 334 -16.28 -9.55 -17.10
N VAL A 335 -16.81 -10.12 -18.17
CA VAL A 335 -16.11 -11.15 -18.96
C VAL A 335 -14.77 -10.62 -19.50
N MET A 336 -14.74 -9.40 -20.01
CA MET A 336 -13.51 -8.75 -20.50
C MET A 336 -12.47 -8.58 -19.39
N LEU A 337 -12.88 -8.31 -18.15
CA LEU A 337 -11.96 -8.17 -17.02
C LEU A 337 -11.45 -9.52 -16.48
N VAL A 338 -12.24 -10.60 -16.66
CA VAL A 338 -11.85 -11.96 -16.20
C VAL A 338 -10.96 -12.66 -17.21
N ASP A 339 -11.14 -12.40 -18.50
CA ASP A 339 -10.47 -13.06 -19.63
C ASP A 339 -9.06 -12.51 -19.86
#